data_1b91da74b56aa70c0872a70b52386c7d
#
_entry.id   1b91da74b56aa70c0872a70b52386c7d
#
_cell.length_a   1.000
_cell.length_b   1.000
_cell.length_c   1.000
_cell.angle_alpha   90.00
_cell.angle_beta   90.00
_cell.angle_gamma   90.00
#
_symmetry.space_group_name_H-M   'P 1'
#
loop_
_entity.id
_entity.type
_entity.pdbx_description
1 polymer ?
#
loop_
_entity_poly.entity_id
_entity_poly.type
_entity_poly.pdbx_seq_one_letter_code
_entity_poly.pdbx_strand_id
1 'polypeptide(L)'
;MSNIASAPAEVVRRYFALDADRDVDAIVALFSDDAIVVDEGEARHGTTEIRAWQLGPASRYRYTTEVLGAVARDPDRYVVTGRLTGNFPGGTAELTWDFTVAAGRIVRLVIAP
;
A
#
# COMPACT_ATOMS: atom_id res chain seq x y z
N MET A 1 -14.80 21.93 1.00
CA MET A 1 -14.35 21.73 1.07
C MET A 1 -13.41 21.17 1.40
N SER A 2 -13.03 21.20 1.70
CA SER A 2 -12.07 20.88 1.96
C SER A 2 -11.56 19.70 1.85
N ASN A 3 -10.95 19.39 1.12
CA ASN A 3 -10.46 18.14 0.78
C ASN A 3 -9.04 17.92 1.12
N ILE A 4 -8.45 18.80 1.87
CA ILE A 4 -7.08 18.66 2.28
C ILE A 4 -6.93 17.40 3.12
N ALA A 5 -7.86 17.18 4.02
CA ALA A 5 -7.79 16.02 4.89
C ALA A 5 -8.03 14.72 4.14
N SER A 6 -8.58 14.77 2.93
CA SER A 6 -8.87 13.56 2.17
C SER A 6 -7.75 13.19 1.19
N ALA A 7 -6.70 14.02 1.05
CA ALA A 7 -5.62 13.74 0.12
C ALA A 7 -4.92 12.39 0.40
N PRO A 8 -4.54 12.06 1.64
CA PRO A 8 -3.99 10.74 1.91
C PRO A 8 -4.96 9.61 1.60
N ALA A 9 -6.25 9.79 1.94
CA ALA A 9 -7.25 8.76 1.65
C ALA A 9 -7.41 8.54 0.16
N GLU A 10 -7.31 9.60 -0.64
CA GLU A 10 -7.41 9.50 -2.08
C GLU A 10 -6.28 8.64 -2.66
N VAL A 11 -5.04 8.92 -2.26
CA VAL A 11 -3.88 8.15 -2.72
C VAL A 11 -3.98 6.70 -2.28
N VAL A 12 -4.38 6.46 -1.04
CA VAL A 12 -4.54 5.12 -0.50
C VAL A 12 -5.60 4.34 -1.27
N ARG A 13 -6.73 4.97 -1.58
CA ARG A 13 -7.78 4.33 -2.33
C ARG A 13 -7.29 3.91 -3.72
N ARG A 14 -6.50 4.79 -4.36
CA ARG A 14 -5.92 4.48 -5.66
C ARG A 14 -4.93 3.32 -5.56
N TYR A 15 -4.16 3.26 -4.49
CA TYR A 15 -3.21 2.17 -4.29
C TYR A 15 -3.94 0.82 -4.32
N PHE A 16 -5.03 0.67 -3.55
CA PHE A 16 -5.74 -0.59 -3.50
C PHE A 16 -6.44 -0.92 -4.81
N ALA A 17 -6.97 0.08 -5.51
CA ALA A 17 -7.61 -0.16 -6.80
C ALA A 17 -6.60 -0.64 -7.83
N LEU A 18 -5.43 -0.01 -7.88
CA LEU A 18 -4.36 -0.38 -8.81
C LEU A 18 -3.74 -1.72 -8.45
N ASP A 19 -3.64 -2.02 -7.16
CA ASP A 19 -3.14 -3.31 -6.71
C ASP A 19 -4.10 -4.44 -7.15
N ALA A 20 -5.40 -4.21 -7.07
CA ALA A 20 -6.38 -5.19 -7.54
C ALA A 20 -6.23 -5.44 -9.04
N ASP A 21 -5.90 -4.40 -9.82
CA ASP A 21 -5.71 -4.51 -11.26
C ASP A 21 -4.31 -4.99 -11.64
N ARG A 22 -3.41 -5.12 -10.67
CA ARG A 22 -2.02 -5.49 -10.89
C ARG A 22 -1.31 -4.55 -11.86
N ASP A 23 -1.64 -3.27 -11.81
CA ASP A 23 -1.04 -2.25 -12.67
C ASP A 23 0.23 -1.73 -11.98
N VAL A 24 1.33 -2.45 -12.17
CA VAL A 24 2.58 -2.17 -11.45
C VAL A 24 3.12 -0.78 -11.76
N ASP A 25 3.09 -0.37 -13.02
CA ASP A 25 3.60 0.96 -13.38
C ASP A 25 2.83 2.07 -12.68
N ALA A 26 1.50 1.96 -12.64
CA ALA A 26 0.66 2.95 -11.99
C ALA A 26 0.85 2.92 -10.47
N ILE A 27 1.03 1.74 -9.88
CA ILE A 27 1.32 1.63 -8.45
C ILE A 27 2.62 2.35 -8.11
N VAL A 28 3.69 2.07 -8.86
CA VAL A 28 4.99 2.69 -8.59
C VAL A 28 4.91 4.20 -8.72
N ALA A 29 4.10 4.69 -9.65
CA ALA A 29 3.93 6.13 -9.85
C ALA A 29 3.26 6.84 -8.66
N LEU A 30 2.62 6.09 -7.74
CA LEU A 30 2.04 6.68 -6.54
C LEU A 30 3.10 7.01 -5.49
N PHE A 31 4.31 6.48 -5.62
CA PHE A 31 5.36 6.62 -4.62
C PHE A 31 6.31 7.74 -4.99
N SER A 32 6.86 8.42 -3.98
CA SER A 32 7.93 9.38 -4.22
C SER A 32 9.21 8.64 -4.62
N ASP A 33 10.15 9.37 -5.22
CA ASP A 33 11.37 8.77 -5.76
C ASP A 33 12.20 8.06 -4.69
N ASP A 34 12.16 8.57 -3.47
CA ASP A 34 12.93 8.01 -2.35
C ASP A 34 12.05 7.31 -1.32
N ALA A 35 10.87 6.88 -1.72
CA ALA A 35 9.93 6.22 -0.82
C ALA A 35 10.50 4.91 -0.27
N ILE A 36 9.97 4.49 0.86
CA ILE A 36 10.36 3.25 1.51
C ILE A 36 9.13 2.39 1.69
N VAL A 37 9.23 1.11 1.30
CA VAL A 37 8.21 0.11 1.58
C VAL A 37 8.82 -0.95 2.48
N VAL A 38 8.12 -1.27 3.57
CA VAL A 38 8.52 -2.37 4.45
C VAL A 38 7.42 -3.42 4.38
N ASP A 39 7.77 -4.63 3.95
CA ASP A 39 6.84 -5.73 3.85
C ASP A 39 7.58 -7.00 4.29
N GLU A 40 6.93 -7.78 5.13
CA GLU A 40 7.52 -8.98 5.70
C GLU A 40 8.85 -8.70 6.40
N GLY A 41 8.96 -7.52 7.01
CA GLY A 41 10.14 -7.12 7.74
C GLY A 41 11.31 -6.66 6.87
N GLU A 42 11.14 -6.61 5.55
CA GLU A 42 12.20 -6.19 4.63
C GLU A 42 11.89 -4.84 4.03
N ALA A 43 12.88 -3.96 4.01
CA ALA A 43 12.74 -2.61 3.50
C ALA A 43 13.19 -2.53 2.05
N ARG A 44 12.40 -1.80 1.24
CA ARG A 44 12.72 -1.51 -0.16
C ARG A 44 12.81 0.00 -0.29
N HIS A 45 13.94 0.47 -0.79
CA HIS A 45 14.24 1.90 -0.86
C HIS A 45 14.21 2.35 -2.31
N GLY A 46 13.35 3.32 -2.62
CA GLY A 46 13.27 3.93 -3.92
C GLY A 46 12.45 3.13 -4.91
N THR A 47 12.12 3.78 -6.03
CA THR A 47 11.17 3.21 -6.98
C THR A 47 11.68 1.96 -7.68
N THR A 48 12.99 1.84 -7.87
CA THR A 48 13.54 0.64 -8.50
C THR A 48 13.31 -0.60 -7.64
N GLU A 49 13.60 -0.49 -6.33
CA GLU A 49 13.38 -1.61 -5.42
C GLU A 49 11.89 -1.87 -5.18
N ILE A 50 11.09 -0.81 -5.15
CA ILE A 50 9.64 -0.94 -4.99
C ILE A 50 9.04 -1.67 -6.19
N ARG A 51 9.52 -1.34 -7.39
CA ARG A 51 9.06 -2.05 -8.59
C ARG A 51 9.45 -3.53 -8.54
N ALA A 52 10.66 -3.84 -8.11
CA ALA A 52 11.09 -5.23 -7.98
C ALA A 52 10.25 -5.98 -6.96
N TRP A 53 9.89 -5.32 -5.86
CA TRP A 53 9.00 -5.90 -4.86
C TRP A 53 7.62 -6.20 -5.45
N GLN A 54 7.05 -5.26 -6.21
CA GLN A 54 5.74 -5.46 -6.84
C GLN A 54 5.75 -6.61 -7.84
N LEU A 55 6.83 -6.74 -8.61
CA LEU A 55 6.94 -7.78 -9.63
C LEU A 55 7.29 -9.15 -9.04
N GLY A 56 7.89 -9.19 -7.86
CA GLY A 56 8.32 -10.42 -7.21
C GLY A 56 7.45 -10.77 -6.02
N PRO A 57 7.90 -10.46 -4.78
CA PRO A 57 7.20 -10.91 -3.57
C PRO A 57 5.72 -10.54 -3.52
N ALA A 58 5.36 -9.33 -3.96
CA ALA A 58 3.97 -8.88 -3.89
C ALA A 58 3.08 -9.59 -4.91
N SER A 59 3.68 -10.22 -5.92
CA SER A 59 2.94 -10.93 -6.97
C SER A 59 3.01 -12.45 -6.83
N ARG A 60 3.60 -12.95 -5.73
CA ARG A 60 3.79 -14.38 -5.56
C ARG A 60 2.47 -15.14 -5.53
N TYR A 61 1.44 -14.54 -4.95
CA TYR A 61 0.14 -15.16 -4.81
C TYR A 61 -0.94 -14.31 -5.45
N ARG A 62 -2.05 -14.95 -5.77
CA ARG A 62 -3.26 -14.24 -6.19
C ARG A 62 -4.16 -14.08 -4.98
N TYR A 63 -4.69 -12.88 -4.81
CA TYR A 63 -5.53 -12.58 -3.65
C TYR A 63 -6.47 -11.44 -3.95
N THR A 64 -7.51 -11.36 -3.14
CA THR A 64 -8.39 -10.20 -3.07
C THR A 64 -8.20 -9.55 -1.71
N THR A 65 -8.43 -8.25 -1.65
CA THR A 65 -8.29 -7.47 -0.43
C THR A 65 -9.63 -6.90 -0.05
N GLU A 66 -10.04 -7.16 1.19
CA GLU A 66 -11.22 -6.52 1.76
C GLU A 66 -10.76 -5.52 2.82
N VAL A 67 -11.07 -4.24 2.62
CA VAL A 67 -10.72 -3.22 3.61
C VAL A 67 -11.72 -3.30 4.74
N LEU A 68 -11.23 -3.58 5.95
CA LEU A 68 -12.07 -3.71 7.13
C LEU A 68 -12.22 -2.40 7.89
N GLY A 69 -11.23 -1.52 7.77
CA GLY A 69 -11.27 -0.22 8.42
C GLY A 69 -10.12 0.65 8.00
N ALA A 70 -10.25 1.94 8.23
CA ALA A 70 -9.22 2.90 7.87
C ALA A 70 -9.30 4.07 8.82
N VAL A 71 -8.15 4.53 9.31
CA VAL A 71 -8.06 5.62 10.28
C VAL A 71 -7.01 6.60 9.83
N ALA A 72 -7.39 7.88 9.72
CA ALA A 72 -6.44 8.95 9.49
C ALA A 72 -5.73 9.25 10.81
N ARG A 73 -4.41 9.27 10.78
CA ARG A 73 -3.60 9.62 11.94
C ARG A 73 -2.67 10.73 11.51
N ASP A 74 -2.65 11.81 12.25
CA ASP A 74 -1.93 13.00 11.84
C ASP A 74 -2.39 13.44 10.44
N PRO A 75 -1.98 14.58 9.95
CA PRO A 75 -2.41 15.04 8.62
C PRO A 75 -1.88 14.18 7.48
N ASP A 76 -0.77 13.43 7.70
CA ASP A 76 -0.06 12.77 6.62
C ASP A 76 -0.06 11.24 6.71
N ARG A 77 -0.68 10.65 7.75
CA ARG A 77 -0.69 9.19 7.90
C ARG A 77 -2.10 8.62 7.77
N TYR A 78 -2.17 7.44 7.14
CA TYR A 78 -3.44 6.74 6.98
C TYR A 78 -3.18 5.26 7.21
N VAL A 79 -3.89 4.68 8.17
CA VAL A 79 -3.69 3.28 8.55
C VAL A 79 -4.91 2.49 8.12
N VAL A 80 -4.70 1.46 7.33
CA VAL A 80 -5.75 0.60 6.79
C VAL A 80 -5.60 -0.79 7.39
N THR A 81 -6.69 -1.37 7.85
CA THR A 81 -6.75 -2.77 8.27
C THR A 81 -7.56 -3.52 7.22
N GLY A 82 -7.06 -4.63 6.76
CA GLY A 82 -7.74 -5.40 5.72
C GLY A 82 -7.51 -6.89 5.85
N ARG A 83 -8.30 -7.63 5.09
CA ARG A 83 -8.18 -9.08 5.02
C ARG A 83 -7.86 -9.48 3.59
N LEU A 84 -6.80 -10.26 3.44
CA LEU A 84 -6.48 -10.90 2.17
C LEU A 84 -7.12 -12.27 2.14
N THR A 85 -7.67 -12.64 0.99
CA THR A 85 -8.15 -13.99 0.73
C THR A 85 -7.54 -14.43 -0.58
N GLY A 86 -6.86 -15.57 -0.58
CA GLY A 86 -6.16 -15.99 -1.79
C GLY A 86 -5.58 -17.39 -1.69
N ASN A 87 -4.68 -17.66 -2.64
CA ASN A 87 -4.10 -19.00 -2.79
C ASN A 87 -2.78 -19.18 -2.04
N PHE A 88 -2.51 -18.33 -1.06
CA PHE A 88 -1.35 -18.49 -0.20
C PHE A 88 -1.67 -19.46 0.96
N PRO A 89 -0.65 -19.97 1.66
CA PRO A 89 -0.88 -20.86 2.79
C PRO A 89 -1.79 -20.21 3.84
N GLY A 90 -2.80 -20.97 4.27
CA GLY A 90 -3.80 -20.48 5.21
C GLY A 90 -5.01 -19.83 4.55
N GLY A 91 -4.89 -19.35 3.34
CA GLY A 91 -6.01 -18.84 2.55
C GLY A 91 -6.51 -17.44 2.94
N THR A 92 -6.32 -17.01 4.18
CA THR A 92 -6.71 -15.68 4.64
C THR A 92 -5.63 -15.12 5.55
N ALA A 93 -5.51 -13.79 5.56
CA ALA A 93 -4.60 -13.09 6.46
C ALA A 93 -5.11 -11.68 6.70
N GLU A 94 -5.05 -11.23 7.95
CA GLU A 94 -5.37 -9.84 8.25
C GLU A 94 -4.08 -9.06 8.38
N LEU A 95 -4.03 -7.91 7.71
CA LEU A 95 -2.84 -7.07 7.66
C LEU A 95 -3.21 -5.63 7.95
N THR A 96 -2.19 -4.87 8.31
CA THR A 96 -2.27 -3.43 8.47
C THR A 96 -1.33 -2.79 7.46
N TRP A 97 -1.82 -1.78 6.75
CA TRP A 97 -1.03 -0.95 5.82
C TRP A 97 -0.94 0.43 6.44
N ASP A 98 0.26 0.85 6.80
CA ASP A 98 0.50 2.17 7.38
C ASP A 98 1.15 3.05 6.33
N PHE A 99 0.37 3.98 5.78
CA PHE A 99 0.82 4.87 4.71
C PHE A 99 1.20 6.21 5.28
N THR A 100 2.33 6.76 4.84
CA THR A 100 2.67 8.17 5.04
C THR A 100 2.68 8.83 3.67
N VAL A 101 1.95 9.94 3.53
CA VAL A 101 1.74 10.62 2.27
C VAL A 101 2.22 12.05 2.38
N ALA A 102 2.99 12.52 1.41
CA ALA A 102 3.43 13.90 1.34
C ALA A 102 3.37 14.37 -0.10
N ALA A 103 2.87 15.57 -0.31
CA ALA A 103 2.75 16.19 -1.63
C ALA A 103 2.00 15.27 -2.62
N GLY A 104 1.00 14.55 -2.14
CA GLY A 104 0.18 13.69 -2.98
C GLY A 104 0.82 12.36 -3.37
N ARG A 105 1.96 12.00 -2.77
CA ARG A 105 2.64 10.73 -3.05
C ARG A 105 2.90 9.97 -1.78
N ILE A 106 2.98 8.66 -1.89
CA ILE A 106 3.34 7.80 -0.77
C ILE A 106 4.83 7.90 -0.55
N VAL A 107 5.24 8.31 0.65
CA VAL A 107 6.65 8.39 1.00
C VAL A 107 7.08 7.21 1.86
N ARG A 108 6.13 6.53 2.47
CA ARG A 108 6.42 5.36 3.29
C ARG A 108 5.19 4.47 3.37
N LEU A 109 5.40 3.18 3.27
CA LEU A 109 4.35 2.18 3.45
C LEU A 109 4.92 1.03 4.26
N VAL A 110 4.28 0.71 5.38
CA VAL A 110 4.65 -0.44 6.20
C VAL A 110 3.48 -1.40 6.21
N ILE A 111 3.72 -2.63 5.78
CA ILE A 111 2.71 -3.69 5.76
C ILE A 111 3.11 -4.72 6.80
N ALA A 112 2.19 -5.05 7.71
CA ALA A 112 2.46 -5.98 8.81
C ALA A 112 1.16 -6.63 9.25
N PRO A 113 1.26 -7.82 9.89
CA PRO A 113 0.09 -8.47 10.48
C PRO A 113 -0.57 -7.66 11.58
#